data_54a4c829b9633aaacedbdea73ab95193
#
_entry.id   54a4c829b9633aaacedbdea73ab95193
#
_cell.length_a   1.000
_cell.length_b   1.000
_cell.length_c   1.000
_cell.angle_alpha   90.00
_cell.angle_beta   90.00
_cell.angle_gamma   90.00
#
_symmetry.space_group_name_H-M   'P 1'
#
loop_
_entity.id
_entity.type
_entity.pdbx_description
1 polymer ?
#
loop_
_entity_poly.entity_id
_entity_poly.type
_entity_poly.pdbx_seq_one_letter_code
_entity_poly.pdbx_strand_id
1 'polypeptide(L)'
;IEFKQTTCRKKTGPGQRQIECTYTFTNTGKQTVRITAVQSSCGCTTTTLEKRAYAPGETGTIEATMTVSDAPGKVSKLIYVSTDAPGGPRHKLTITAVVPEYVRLSPAYLKWVHKAQPEPRVVTATVTYEDAPMQIVGVECSDDDWQAVARDDRQCPVRRAPRRRDAV
;
A
#
# COMPACT_ATOMS: atom_id res chain seq x y z
N ILE A 1 11.09 -21.96 18.97
CA ILE A 1 9.71 -21.69 18.58
C ILE A 1 9.48 -22.04 17.11
N GLU A 2 8.28 -22.46 16.78
CA GLU A 2 7.87 -22.83 15.43
C GLU A 2 6.66 -22.01 15.02
N PHE A 3 6.73 -21.38 13.84
CA PHE A 3 5.65 -20.57 13.28
C PHE A 3 4.71 -21.43 12.42
N LYS A 4 3.40 -21.31 12.61
CA LYS A 4 2.39 -21.94 11.74
C LYS A 4 2.54 -21.47 10.28
N GLN A 5 2.84 -20.19 10.10
CA GLN A 5 3.12 -19.57 8.82
C GLN A 5 4.11 -18.42 9.02
N THR A 6 5.02 -18.27 8.08
CA THR A 6 6.03 -17.18 8.07
C THR A 6 5.75 -16.11 7.03
N THR A 7 4.71 -16.31 6.21
CA THR A 7 4.34 -15.36 5.14
C THR A 7 2.86 -15.05 5.22
N CYS A 8 2.54 -13.76 5.19
CA CYS A 8 1.18 -13.27 5.08
C CYS A 8 1.09 -12.36 3.85
N ARG A 9 0.06 -12.59 3.02
CA ARG A 9 -0.20 -11.80 1.82
C ARG A 9 -1.64 -11.32 1.83
N LYS A 10 -1.83 -10.01 1.65
CA LYS A 10 -3.15 -9.37 1.58
C LYS A 10 -3.25 -8.50 0.33
N LYS A 11 -4.41 -8.54 -0.34
CA LYS A 11 -4.79 -7.58 -1.38
C LYS A 11 -5.50 -6.42 -0.68
N THR A 12 -5.16 -5.17 -1.02
CA THR A 12 -5.87 -3.99 -0.51
C THR A 12 -7.14 -3.73 -1.30
N GLY A 13 -8.14 -3.17 -0.63
CA GLY A 13 -9.30 -2.55 -1.26
C GLY A 13 -9.04 -1.08 -1.62
N PRO A 14 -9.97 -0.43 -2.36
CA PRO A 14 -9.89 1.01 -2.66
C PRO A 14 -9.81 1.84 -1.38
N GLY A 15 -8.83 2.77 -1.31
CA GLY A 15 -8.62 3.62 -0.15
C GLY A 15 -8.06 2.93 1.10
N GLN A 16 -7.84 1.62 1.07
CA GLN A 16 -7.26 0.88 2.18
C GLN A 16 -5.74 1.09 2.22
N ARG A 17 -5.28 1.82 3.23
CA ARG A 17 -3.87 2.18 3.43
C ARG A 17 -3.14 1.36 4.47
N GLN A 18 -3.80 0.35 5.05
CA GLN A 18 -3.20 -0.53 6.03
C GLN A 18 -3.62 -1.98 5.79
N ILE A 19 -2.70 -2.90 6.03
CA ILE A 19 -2.98 -4.32 6.10
C ILE A 19 -2.49 -4.87 7.44
N GLU A 20 -3.22 -5.84 7.96
CA GLU A 20 -2.93 -6.51 9.21
C GLU A 20 -2.67 -7.99 8.98
N CYS A 21 -1.69 -8.52 9.66
CA CYS A 21 -1.29 -9.91 9.61
C CYS A 21 -1.01 -10.44 11.03
N THR A 22 -1.48 -11.64 11.31
CA THR A 22 -1.23 -12.33 12.56
C THR A 22 -0.35 -13.55 12.29
N TYR A 23 0.77 -13.66 13.01
CA TYR A 23 1.68 -14.79 12.94
C TYR A 23 1.60 -15.58 14.24
N THR A 24 1.03 -16.78 14.16
CA THR A 24 0.93 -17.69 15.29
C THR A 24 2.16 -18.58 15.36
N PHE A 25 2.70 -18.75 16.56
CA PHE A 25 3.83 -19.64 16.82
C PHE A 25 3.57 -20.47 18.09
N THR A 26 4.30 -21.57 18.22
CA THR A 26 4.28 -22.42 19.40
C THR A 26 5.72 -22.63 19.90
N ASN A 27 5.90 -22.63 21.20
CA ASN A 27 7.16 -23.06 21.80
C ASN A 27 7.23 -24.59 21.78
N THR A 28 7.89 -25.13 20.79
CA THR A 28 8.12 -26.59 20.62
C THR A 28 9.32 -27.11 21.42
N GLY A 29 10.01 -26.23 22.15
CA GLY A 29 11.15 -26.56 23.00
C GLY A 29 10.72 -27.19 24.35
N LYS A 30 11.72 -27.61 25.13
CA LYS A 30 11.51 -28.21 26.48
C LYS A 30 11.64 -27.19 27.62
N GLN A 31 12.01 -25.95 27.30
CA GLN A 31 12.21 -24.89 28.28
C GLN A 31 11.40 -23.62 27.86
N THR A 32 11.11 -22.78 28.85
CA THR A 32 10.51 -21.47 28.58
C THR A 32 11.43 -20.68 27.65
N VAL A 33 10.88 -20.13 26.58
CA VAL A 33 11.58 -19.27 25.64
C VAL A 33 11.08 -17.84 25.78
N ARG A 34 11.99 -16.87 25.71
CA ARG A 34 11.67 -15.44 25.70
C ARG A 34 11.94 -14.85 24.33
N ILE A 35 10.97 -14.13 23.79
CA ILE A 35 11.17 -13.27 22.60
C ILE A 35 11.91 -12.00 23.06
N THR A 36 13.15 -11.86 22.64
CA THR A 36 14.02 -10.73 23.01
C THR A 36 13.79 -9.51 22.16
N ALA A 37 13.50 -9.73 20.87
CA ALA A 37 13.20 -8.63 19.92
C ALA A 37 12.25 -9.06 18.83
N VAL A 38 11.40 -8.12 18.41
CA VAL A 38 10.62 -8.18 17.16
C VAL A 38 10.95 -6.88 16.41
N GLN A 39 11.56 -6.98 15.24
CA GLN A 39 12.06 -5.84 14.49
C GLN A 39 11.56 -5.88 13.05
N SER A 40 10.92 -4.81 12.59
CA SER A 40 10.56 -4.64 11.19
C SER A 40 11.73 -4.07 10.37
N SER A 41 11.75 -4.38 9.08
CA SER A 41 12.74 -3.85 8.12
C SER A 41 12.51 -2.39 7.73
N CYS A 42 11.41 -1.77 8.14
CA CYS A 42 11.08 -0.36 7.87
C CYS A 42 10.17 0.21 8.97
N GLY A 43 10.12 1.55 9.07
CA GLY A 43 9.20 2.26 9.94
C GLY A 43 7.72 2.19 9.51
N CYS A 44 7.44 1.68 8.31
CA CYS A 44 6.08 1.50 7.79
C CYS A 44 5.36 0.24 8.32
N THR A 45 6.03 -0.55 9.16
CA THR A 45 5.45 -1.76 9.75
C THR A 45 5.65 -1.73 11.26
N THR A 46 4.56 -1.77 12.00
CA THR A 46 4.52 -1.90 13.45
C THR A 46 4.18 -3.33 13.85
N THR A 47 4.67 -3.76 15.01
CA THR A 47 4.41 -5.10 15.52
C THR A 47 4.00 -5.05 16.98
N THR A 48 3.03 -5.87 17.36
CA THR A 48 2.55 -6.03 18.74
C THR A 48 2.74 -7.46 19.19
N LEU A 49 3.19 -7.63 20.41
CA LEU A 49 3.40 -8.91 21.08
C LEU A 49 2.78 -8.83 22.47
N GLU A 50 1.81 -9.69 22.77
CA GLU A 50 1.06 -9.65 24.02
C GLU A 50 1.96 -9.92 25.24
N LYS A 51 2.79 -10.94 25.16
CA LYS A 51 3.78 -11.25 26.20
C LYS A 51 5.11 -11.70 25.57
N ARG A 52 6.17 -11.80 26.40
CA ARG A 52 7.50 -12.12 25.90
C ARG A 52 7.99 -13.52 26.27
N ALA A 53 7.45 -14.16 27.29
CA ALA A 53 7.88 -15.49 27.76
C ALA A 53 6.79 -16.52 27.51
N TYR A 54 7.18 -17.67 26.94
CA TYR A 54 6.28 -18.75 26.55
C TYR A 54 6.81 -20.08 27.07
N ALA A 55 5.99 -20.79 27.89
CA ALA A 55 6.30 -22.12 28.41
C ALA A 55 6.35 -23.17 27.28
N PRO A 56 6.92 -24.36 27.51
CA PRO A 56 6.85 -25.48 26.58
C PRO A 56 5.38 -25.80 26.18
N GLY A 57 5.15 -25.94 24.87
CA GLY A 57 3.82 -26.19 24.30
C GLY A 57 2.92 -24.96 24.21
N GLU A 58 3.34 -23.81 24.75
CA GLU A 58 2.52 -22.60 24.73
C GLU A 58 2.54 -21.93 23.37
N THR A 59 1.36 -21.43 22.96
CA THR A 59 1.17 -20.71 21.69
C THR A 59 1.09 -19.20 21.95
N GLY A 60 1.70 -18.43 21.04
CA GLY A 60 1.63 -16.97 21.03
C GLY A 60 1.35 -16.42 19.65
N THR A 61 1.06 -15.13 19.60
CA THR A 61 0.80 -14.40 18.35
C THR A 61 1.65 -13.15 18.27
N ILE A 62 2.09 -12.83 17.06
CA ILE A 62 2.66 -11.53 16.70
C ILE A 62 1.73 -10.89 15.70
N GLU A 63 1.17 -9.75 16.06
CA GLU A 63 0.38 -8.93 15.15
C GLU A 63 1.30 -7.94 14.43
N ALA A 64 1.07 -7.74 13.14
CA ALA A 64 1.83 -6.81 12.33
C ALA A 64 0.89 -5.99 11.46
N THR A 65 1.04 -4.67 11.55
CA THR A 65 0.32 -3.71 10.73
C THR A 65 1.29 -3.01 9.80
N MET A 66 1.03 -3.05 8.49
CA MET A 66 1.86 -2.38 7.48
C MET A 66 1.06 -1.28 6.80
N THR A 67 1.59 -0.06 6.81
CA THR A 67 1.07 1.05 6.00
C THR A 67 1.56 0.91 4.56
N VAL A 68 0.64 1.07 3.61
CA VAL A 68 0.89 0.99 2.17
C VAL A 68 0.50 2.28 1.47
N SER A 69 1.16 2.59 0.36
CA SER A 69 0.78 3.69 -0.53
C SER A 69 -0.33 3.25 -1.49
N ASP A 70 -0.95 4.22 -2.17
CA ASP A 70 -1.95 3.95 -3.20
C ASP A 70 -1.34 3.53 -4.55
N ALA A 71 0.01 3.51 -4.65
CA ALA A 71 0.70 3.11 -5.88
C ALA A 71 0.47 1.62 -6.17
N PRO A 72 -0.03 1.26 -7.36
CA PRO A 72 -0.24 -0.12 -7.73
C PRO A 72 1.05 -0.94 -7.67
N GLY A 73 0.92 -2.19 -7.24
CA GLY A 73 2.05 -3.10 -7.20
C GLY A 73 2.09 -3.99 -5.97
N LYS A 74 3.21 -4.69 -5.81
CA LYS A 74 3.47 -5.59 -4.71
C LYS A 74 4.56 -5.02 -3.80
N VAL A 75 4.25 -4.85 -2.53
CA VAL A 75 5.19 -4.40 -1.50
C VAL A 75 5.35 -5.47 -0.44
N SER A 76 6.60 -5.86 -0.17
CA SER A 76 6.91 -6.86 0.86
C SER A 76 7.88 -6.27 1.89
N LYS A 77 7.62 -6.55 3.16
CA LYS A 77 8.47 -6.17 4.28
C LYS A 77 8.79 -7.38 5.14
N LEU A 78 9.94 -7.32 5.82
CA LEU A 78 10.43 -8.37 6.67
C LEU A 78 10.27 -7.99 8.14
N ILE A 79 9.93 -8.98 8.95
CA ILE A 79 9.91 -8.89 10.40
C ILE A 79 10.84 -9.97 10.94
N TYR A 80 11.73 -9.58 11.80
CA TYR A 80 12.70 -10.48 12.42
C TYR A 80 12.34 -10.68 13.88
N VAL A 81 12.25 -11.94 14.29
CA VAL A 81 11.97 -12.34 15.67
C VAL A 81 13.19 -13.03 16.24
N SER A 82 13.72 -12.47 17.33
CA SER A 82 14.86 -13.04 18.07
C SER A 82 14.38 -13.61 19.40
N THR A 83 15.02 -14.70 19.82
CA THR A 83 14.72 -15.37 21.10
C THR A 83 16.01 -15.54 21.91
N ASP A 84 15.85 -15.87 23.19
CA ASP A 84 16.96 -16.19 24.09
C ASP A 84 17.38 -17.68 24.03
N ALA A 85 16.75 -18.49 23.19
CA ALA A 85 17.11 -19.89 23.02
C ALA A 85 18.57 -20.02 22.54
N PRO A 86 19.44 -20.79 23.23
CA PRO A 86 20.83 -20.98 22.86
C PRO A 86 20.94 -21.50 21.41
N GLY A 87 21.71 -20.79 20.55
CA GLY A 87 21.84 -21.15 19.14
C GLY A 87 20.55 -21.01 18.33
N GLY A 88 19.51 -20.39 18.91
CA GLY A 88 18.23 -20.20 18.25
C GLY A 88 18.33 -19.32 17.00
N PRO A 89 17.72 -19.73 15.88
CA PRO A 89 17.75 -18.93 14.67
C PRO A 89 16.95 -17.61 14.86
N ARG A 90 17.40 -16.58 14.17
CA ARG A 90 16.57 -15.40 13.98
C ARG A 90 15.48 -15.74 13.00
N HIS A 91 14.22 -15.80 13.46
CA HIS A 91 13.09 -16.13 12.62
C HIS A 91 12.76 -14.94 11.71
N LYS A 92 12.42 -15.23 10.46
CA LYS A 92 12.07 -14.24 9.44
C LYS A 92 10.61 -14.41 9.04
N LEU A 93 9.81 -13.39 9.26
CA LEU A 93 8.43 -13.31 8.81
C LEU A 93 8.33 -12.31 7.67
N THR A 94 7.37 -12.54 6.76
CA THR A 94 7.16 -11.68 5.58
C THR A 94 5.72 -11.21 5.52
N ILE A 95 5.50 -9.91 5.53
CA ILE A 95 4.21 -9.28 5.26
C ILE A 95 4.23 -8.71 3.85
N THR A 96 3.20 -8.99 3.06
CA THR A 96 3.08 -8.56 1.67
C THR A 96 1.73 -7.94 1.40
N ALA A 97 1.73 -6.70 0.94
CA ALA A 97 0.57 -6.04 0.35
C ALA A 97 0.61 -6.18 -1.17
N VAL A 98 -0.57 -6.39 -1.75
CA VAL A 98 -0.79 -6.28 -3.19
C VAL A 98 -1.79 -5.17 -3.40
N VAL A 99 -1.34 -4.05 -3.95
CA VAL A 99 -2.19 -2.89 -4.28
C VAL A 99 -2.60 -3.03 -5.74
N PRO A 100 -3.90 -3.25 -6.03
CA PRO A 100 -4.37 -3.32 -7.41
C PRO A 100 -4.27 -1.96 -8.10
N GLU A 101 -4.17 -1.97 -9.43
CA GLU A 101 -4.40 -0.77 -10.21
C GLU A 101 -5.92 -0.56 -10.32
N TYR A 102 -6.43 0.49 -9.71
CA TYR A 102 -7.87 0.78 -9.69
C TYR A 102 -8.31 1.58 -10.90
N VAL A 103 -7.47 2.52 -11.32
CA VAL A 103 -7.70 3.40 -12.46
C VAL A 103 -6.42 3.52 -13.27
N ARG A 104 -6.53 3.32 -14.57
CA ARG A 104 -5.44 3.54 -15.52
C ARG A 104 -5.70 4.80 -16.34
N LEU A 105 -4.71 5.68 -16.38
CA LEU A 105 -4.76 6.88 -17.21
C LEU A 105 -3.95 6.68 -18.50
N SER A 106 -4.52 7.02 -19.64
CA SER A 106 -3.84 6.94 -20.93
C SER A 106 -4.12 8.18 -21.78
N PRO A 107 -3.09 8.94 -22.15
CA PRO A 107 -1.71 8.86 -21.70
C PRO A 107 -1.58 9.26 -20.21
N ALA A 108 -0.55 8.75 -19.52
CA ALA A 108 -0.32 9.05 -18.10
C ALA A 108 0.13 10.50 -17.85
N TYR A 109 0.58 11.20 -18.88
CA TYR A 109 0.97 12.61 -18.84
C TYR A 109 0.69 13.28 -20.18
N LEU A 110 0.45 14.60 -20.14
CA LEU A 110 0.24 15.43 -21.32
C LEU A 110 1.40 16.43 -21.45
N LYS A 111 1.81 16.74 -22.69
CA LYS A 111 2.87 17.72 -23.00
C LYS A 111 2.32 18.79 -23.91
N TRP A 112 2.64 20.04 -23.61
CA TRP A 112 2.41 21.18 -24.49
C TRP A 112 3.75 21.86 -24.81
N VAL A 113 3.88 22.33 -26.03
CA VAL A 113 5.06 23.09 -26.45
C VAL A 113 4.93 24.53 -25.91
N HIS A 114 5.99 25.03 -25.29
CA HIS A 114 6.02 26.39 -24.78
C HIS A 114 5.77 27.38 -25.93
N LYS A 115 4.91 28.39 -25.71
CA LYS A 115 4.48 29.40 -26.69
C LYS A 115 3.65 28.87 -27.88
N ALA A 116 3.34 27.60 -27.98
CA ALA A 116 2.36 27.12 -28.94
C ALA A 116 0.92 27.47 -28.50
N GLN A 117 0.00 27.55 -29.48
CA GLN A 117 -1.42 27.70 -29.17
C GLN A 117 -1.87 26.51 -28.30
N PRO A 118 -2.58 26.75 -27.17
CA PRO A 118 -3.00 25.71 -26.28
C PRO A 118 -4.15 24.91 -26.91
N GLU A 119 -3.87 23.72 -27.40
CA GLU A 119 -4.88 22.79 -27.88
C GLU A 119 -5.36 21.88 -26.75
N PRO A 120 -6.67 21.55 -26.73
CA PRO A 120 -7.19 20.58 -25.81
C PRO A 120 -6.52 19.21 -26.02
N ARG A 121 -6.22 18.54 -24.93
CA ARG A 121 -5.72 17.17 -24.93
C ARG A 121 -6.63 16.28 -24.12
N VAL A 122 -6.70 15.02 -24.49
CA VAL A 122 -7.61 14.05 -23.85
C VAL A 122 -6.79 13.01 -23.09
N VAL A 123 -7.22 12.72 -21.89
CA VAL A 123 -6.76 11.59 -21.09
C VAL A 123 -7.95 10.65 -20.89
N THR A 124 -7.74 9.39 -21.21
CA THR A 124 -8.75 8.36 -20.94
C THR A 124 -8.45 7.72 -19.58
N ALA A 125 -9.41 7.75 -18.68
CA ALA A 125 -9.37 7.03 -17.42
C ALA A 125 -10.14 5.72 -17.56
N THR A 126 -9.45 4.60 -17.40
CA THR A 126 -10.07 3.27 -17.43
C THR A 126 -10.13 2.70 -16.03
N VAL A 127 -11.34 2.37 -15.55
CA VAL A 127 -11.52 1.63 -14.30
C VAL A 127 -11.14 0.18 -14.53
N THR A 128 -10.16 -0.31 -13.77
CA THR A 128 -9.61 -1.66 -13.89
C THR A 128 -9.97 -2.57 -12.71
N TYR A 129 -10.67 -2.03 -11.72
CA TYR A 129 -11.09 -2.77 -10.53
C TYR A 129 -12.49 -3.36 -10.72
N GLU A 130 -12.57 -4.69 -10.67
CA GLU A 130 -13.80 -5.46 -10.96
C GLU A 130 -14.65 -5.72 -9.71
N ASP A 131 -14.04 -5.68 -8.50
CA ASP A 131 -14.71 -6.10 -7.27
C ASP A 131 -15.70 -5.04 -6.71
N ALA A 132 -15.68 -3.80 -7.21
CA ALA A 132 -16.63 -2.75 -6.83
C ALA A 132 -16.84 -1.74 -7.96
N PRO A 133 -18.07 -1.24 -8.17
CA PRO A 133 -18.34 -0.18 -9.12
C PRO A 133 -17.65 1.12 -8.66
N MET A 134 -16.91 1.74 -9.56
CA MET A 134 -16.23 3.02 -9.33
C MET A 134 -16.74 4.03 -10.35
N GLN A 135 -16.95 5.26 -9.91
CA GLN A 135 -17.36 6.38 -10.75
C GLN A 135 -16.38 7.55 -10.58
N ILE A 136 -16.12 8.26 -11.67
CA ILE A 136 -15.39 9.53 -11.61
C ILE A 136 -16.37 10.59 -11.17
N VAL A 137 -16.23 11.08 -9.95
CA VAL A 137 -17.10 12.10 -9.36
C VAL A 137 -16.65 13.53 -9.67
N GLY A 138 -15.41 13.71 -10.12
CA GLY A 138 -14.85 15.02 -10.47
C GLY A 138 -13.42 14.93 -10.94
N VAL A 139 -12.94 16.03 -11.51
CA VAL A 139 -11.55 16.25 -11.91
C VAL A 139 -11.14 17.64 -11.43
N GLU A 140 -10.03 17.70 -10.71
CA GLU A 140 -9.46 18.93 -10.19
C GLU A 140 -8.07 19.16 -10.80
N CYS A 141 -7.76 20.42 -11.11
CA CYS A 141 -6.43 20.83 -11.49
C CYS A 141 -5.75 21.51 -10.30
N SER A 142 -4.50 21.13 -10.02
CA SER A 142 -3.70 21.74 -8.95
C SER A 142 -3.13 23.12 -9.31
N ASP A 143 -3.33 23.56 -10.55
CA ASP A 143 -2.83 24.81 -11.10
C ASP A 143 -3.96 25.53 -11.82
N ASP A 144 -4.17 26.82 -11.50
CA ASP A 144 -5.23 27.69 -12.06
C ASP A 144 -5.08 27.97 -13.55
N ASP A 145 -3.90 27.75 -14.11
CA ASP A 145 -3.63 27.89 -15.57
C ASP A 145 -4.26 26.74 -16.39
N TRP A 146 -4.82 25.72 -15.74
CA TRP A 146 -5.37 24.55 -16.40
C TRP A 146 -6.83 24.29 -16.00
N GLN A 147 -7.61 23.84 -16.94
CA GLN A 147 -8.97 23.37 -16.70
C GLN A 147 -9.12 21.94 -17.22
N ALA A 148 -9.77 21.11 -16.42
CA ALA A 148 -10.15 19.77 -16.80
C ALA A 148 -11.67 19.62 -16.73
N VAL A 149 -12.26 18.94 -17.72
CA VAL A 149 -13.69 18.66 -17.78
C VAL A 149 -13.88 17.18 -18.00
N ALA A 150 -14.53 16.52 -17.03
CA ALA A 150 -14.93 15.13 -17.17
C ALA A 150 -16.13 15.01 -18.13
N ARG A 151 -16.13 14.01 -19.01
CA ARG A 151 -17.23 13.63 -19.86
C ARG A 151 -17.64 12.19 -19.64
N ASP A 152 -18.91 11.90 -19.79
CA ASP A 152 -19.50 10.57 -19.58
C ASP A 152 -19.04 9.52 -20.60
N ASP A 153 -18.44 9.94 -21.71
CA ASP A 153 -17.86 9.08 -22.75
C ASP A 153 -16.50 8.45 -22.36
N ARG A 154 -16.14 8.50 -21.07
CA ARG A 154 -14.86 8.06 -20.51
C ARG A 154 -13.63 8.86 -20.99
N GLN A 155 -13.87 10.03 -21.58
CA GLN A 155 -12.82 10.97 -22.01
C GLN A 155 -12.87 12.25 -21.22
N CYS A 156 -11.76 12.70 -20.70
CA CYS A 156 -11.62 13.96 -19.98
C CYS A 156 -10.67 14.88 -20.78
N PRO A 157 -11.18 15.90 -21.50
CA PRO A 157 -10.34 16.88 -22.15
C PRO A 157 -9.72 17.83 -21.11
N VAL A 158 -8.41 18.03 -21.18
CA VAL A 158 -7.68 19.02 -20.38
C VAL A 158 -7.38 20.21 -21.27
N ARG A 159 -7.76 21.42 -20.84
CA ARG A 159 -7.51 22.68 -21.54
C ARG A 159 -6.73 23.62 -20.63
N ARG A 160 -5.90 24.47 -21.23
CA ARG A 160 -5.31 25.58 -20.51
C ARG A 160 -6.38 26.63 -20.25
N ALA A 161 -6.49 27.11 -19.01
CA ALA A 161 -7.36 28.22 -18.66
C ALA A 161 -6.91 29.52 -19.38
N PRO A 162 -7.82 30.40 -19.82
CA PRO A 162 -7.44 31.71 -20.30
C PRO A 162 -6.78 32.50 -19.18
N ARG A 163 -5.60 33.09 -19.43
CA ARG A 163 -4.92 33.93 -18.44
C ARG A 163 -5.84 35.13 -18.11
N ARG A 164 -6.07 35.40 -16.83
CA ARG A 164 -6.86 36.52 -16.32
C ARG A 164 -6.32 37.95 -16.75
N ARG A 165 -5.27 38.01 -17.57
CA ARG A 165 -4.63 39.27 -18.00
C ARG A 165 -5.23 39.87 -19.29
N ASP A 166 -6.17 39.21 -19.94
CA ASP A 166 -6.77 39.66 -21.19
C ASP A 166 -8.17 40.28 -21.02
N ALA A 167 -8.56 40.62 -19.76
CA ALA A 167 -9.73 41.44 -19.47
C ALA A 167 -9.26 42.88 -19.18
N VAL A 168 -9.11 43.66 -20.27
CA VAL A 168 -9.12 45.14 -20.28
C VAL A 168 -10.21 45.59 -21.22
#